data_c531539470f4b4adc023c7ba15f980d6
#
_entry.id   c531539470f4b4adc023c7ba15f980d6
#
_cell.length_a   1.000
_cell.length_b   1.000
_cell.length_c   1.000
_cell.angle_alpha   90.00
_cell.angle_beta   90.00
_cell.angle_gamma   90.00
#
_symmetry.space_group_name_H-M   'P 1'
#
loop_
_entity.id
_entity.type
_entity.pdbx_description
1 polymer ?
#
loop_
_entity_poly.entity_id
_entity_poly.type
_entity_poly.pdbx_seq_one_letter_code
_entity_poly.pdbx_strand_id
1 'polypeptide(L)'
;MTVTAAQATAGRTAPGSPPLTTPRPTEPPRLAGGVELLGEYRDSGYSRPPSLVRRPDGQVIQMSPLLYQVTSWIDGSRDVAAIADLVSADLGRTLTADQVRHLITAKLQPLGLLADQGSAAPPKARPLLALRARGTLLPERAANAVAVLLRPLFRWPVVVAVTVSLVGIDCWLFASHALGAGLQDILSNPIGLLAVLCLSVFSGAFHECGHATGCRYSGARPGVIGVGIYLVWPSFFTNVTDSYRLGRAGRLRTDLGGVYFNAVFILVLAGFYAATSAQILLLVIAITQLEMLQQLIPIVRFDGYFILSDVVGVPDMFARVAPIVKSVLPGGRRDPRVAGLRRGIRIVVTAWVLVVIPLLITFLGYLLLRLPEVNRALWRSVSMQAHLMATAAIRHDYPMAAVDAIGAVLIAFSLAGTLYIATGLARRAVTLGLRWSAGRPARRLVAAVAGLAGAATLATVWTVQGGFHGW
;
A
#
# COMPACT_ATOMS: atom_id res chain seq x y z
N MET A 1 -26.44 -37.51 -33.06
CA MET A 1 -27.78 -38.07 -33.26
C MET A 1 -28.53 -37.76 -31.95
N THR A 2 -29.50 -36.93 -31.87
CA THR A 2 -30.74 -36.80 -32.62
C THR A 2 -31.20 -35.33 -32.61
N VAL A 3 -31.58 -34.84 -33.78
CA VAL A 3 -32.26 -33.58 -34.04
C VAL A 3 -33.75 -33.78 -33.73
N THR A 4 -34.39 -32.82 -33.08
CA THR A 4 -35.86 -32.71 -33.16
C THR A 4 -36.26 -31.26 -33.41
N ALA A 5 -36.83 -31.01 -34.58
CA ALA A 5 -37.50 -29.81 -34.99
C ALA A 5 -38.87 -29.71 -34.30
N ALA A 6 -39.28 -28.49 -33.92
CA ALA A 6 -40.68 -28.19 -33.60
C ALA A 6 -41.11 -26.91 -34.30
N GLN A 7 -42.20 -27.02 -34.97
CA GLN A 7 -42.86 -26.17 -35.93
C GLN A 7 -43.36 -24.83 -35.36
N ALA A 8 -43.44 -23.88 -36.29
CA ALA A 8 -44.08 -22.60 -36.20
C ALA A 8 -45.60 -22.71 -35.91
N THR A 9 -46.08 -21.87 -34.99
CA THR A 9 -47.47 -21.43 -34.97
C THR A 9 -47.52 -19.90 -34.97
N ALA A 10 -48.24 -19.41 -35.97
CA ALA A 10 -48.46 -18.02 -36.25
C ALA A 10 -49.45 -17.37 -35.28
N GLY A 11 -49.27 -16.11 -35.03
CA GLY A 11 -50.34 -15.18 -34.75
C GLY A 11 -50.52 -14.71 -33.34
N ARG A 12 -49.87 -13.56 -32.99
CA ARG A 12 -50.52 -12.46 -32.28
C ARG A 12 -49.66 -11.20 -32.42
N THR A 13 -50.17 -10.23 -33.13
CA THR A 13 -49.70 -8.86 -33.18
C THR A 13 -49.78 -8.23 -31.82
N ALA A 14 -48.65 -7.86 -31.24
CA ALA A 14 -48.50 -6.99 -30.09
C ALA A 14 -48.16 -5.56 -30.57
N PRO A 15 -48.70 -4.50 -30.01
CA PRO A 15 -48.52 -3.14 -30.49
C PRO A 15 -47.20 -2.56 -30.01
N GLY A 16 -46.49 -1.87 -30.91
CA GLY A 16 -45.55 -0.82 -30.60
C GLY A 16 -44.17 -1.27 -30.07
N SER A 17 -43.34 -1.83 -30.91
CA SER A 17 -41.87 -1.74 -30.69
C SER A 17 -41.48 -0.27 -30.87
N PRO A 18 -40.73 0.29 -29.92
CA PRO A 18 -40.16 1.62 -30.12
C PRO A 18 -39.24 1.59 -31.35
N PRO A 19 -39.18 2.69 -32.13
CA PRO A 19 -38.34 2.75 -33.32
C PRO A 19 -36.91 2.47 -32.91
N LEU A 20 -36.24 1.57 -33.69
CA LEU A 20 -34.79 1.36 -33.64
C LEU A 20 -34.14 2.75 -33.76
N THR A 21 -33.74 3.31 -32.63
CA THR A 21 -32.91 4.50 -32.60
C THR A 21 -31.66 4.18 -33.41
N THR A 22 -31.52 4.83 -34.56
CA THR A 22 -30.27 4.90 -35.31
C THR A 22 -29.14 5.14 -34.30
N PRO A 23 -28.05 4.35 -34.30
CA PRO A 23 -26.95 4.59 -33.39
C PRO A 23 -26.49 6.03 -33.61
N ARG A 24 -26.60 6.88 -32.57
CA ARG A 24 -25.99 8.19 -32.59
C ARG A 24 -24.54 8.03 -33.07
N PRO A 25 -24.03 8.92 -33.94
CA PRO A 25 -22.62 8.92 -34.26
C PRO A 25 -21.87 8.86 -32.93
N THR A 26 -21.13 7.80 -32.73
CA THR A 26 -20.36 7.56 -31.49
C THR A 26 -19.37 8.70 -31.36
N GLU A 27 -19.59 9.58 -30.36
CA GLU A 27 -18.66 10.66 -30.07
C GLU A 27 -17.24 10.08 -29.99
N PRO A 28 -16.22 10.81 -30.51
CA PRO A 28 -14.85 10.34 -30.42
C PRO A 28 -14.48 9.99 -28.97
N PRO A 29 -13.83 8.83 -28.73
CA PRO A 29 -13.44 8.44 -27.39
C PRO A 29 -12.46 9.46 -26.82
N ARG A 30 -12.67 9.84 -25.56
CA ARG A 30 -11.83 10.82 -24.84
C ARG A 30 -11.33 10.24 -23.54
N LEU A 31 -10.05 10.47 -23.19
CA LEU A 31 -9.51 10.10 -21.90
C LEU A 31 -10.09 10.97 -20.80
N ALA A 32 -10.28 10.40 -19.61
CA ALA A 32 -10.68 11.13 -18.42
C ALA A 32 -9.61 12.18 -18.06
N GLY A 33 -10.05 13.36 -17.61
CA GLY A 33 -9.13 14.43 -17.21
C GLY A 33 -8.18 13.95 -16.11
N GLY A 34 -6.88 14.18 -16.27
CA GLY A 34 -5.84 13.75 -15.34
C GLY A 34 -5.31 12.32 -15.55
N VAL A 35 -5.72 11.62 -16.61
CA VAL A 35 -5.04 10.38 -17.05
C VAL A 35 -3.70 10.75 -17.65
N GLU A 36 -2.63 10.08 -17.18
CA GLU A 36 -1.28 10.26 -17.71
C GLU A 36 -0.68 8.96 -18.22
N LEU A 37 -0.13 9.00 -19.42
CA LEU A 37 0.62 7.92 -20.03
C LEU A 37 2.06 7.95 -19.50
N LEU A 38 2.45 6.97 -18.67
CA LEU A 38 3.78 6.90 -18.06
C LEU A 38 4.82 6.25 -18.97
N GLY A 39 4.38 5.52 -20.00
CA GLY A 39 5.27 4.81 -20.91
C GLY A 39 5.57 3.38 -20.47
N GLU A 40 6.60 2.81 -21.09
CA GLU A 40 7.09 1.47 -20.78
C GLU A 40 7.77 1.42 -19.40
N TYR A 41 7.44 0.40 -18.61
CA TYR A 41 8.09 0.16 -17.32
C TYR A 41 9.50 -0.40 -17.54
N ARG A 42 10.48 0.51 -17.52
CA ARG A 42 11.88 0.21 -17.81
C ARG A 42 12.47 -0.76 -16.78
N ASP A 43 13.41 -1.59 -17.21
CA ASP A 43 14.10 -2.60 -16.37
C ASP A 43 13.13 -3.54 -15.65
N SER A 44 12.01 -3.87 -16.29
CA SER A 44 10.99 -4.73 -15.69
C SER A 44 11.45 -6.18 -15.59
N GLY A 45 10.86 -6.91 -14.64
CA GLY A 45 11.04 -8.35 -14.45
C GLY A 45 10.25 -9.22 -15.44
N TYR A 46 9.54 -8.60 -16.39
CA TYR A 46 8.74 -9.28 -17.40
C TYR A 46 9.55 -9.62 -18.65
N SER A 47 9.17 -10.70 -19.34
CA SER A 47 9.74 -11.04 -20.64
C SER A 47 9.38 -9.99 -21.71
N ARG A 48 8.19 -9.40 -21.59
CA ARG A 48 7.74 -8.23 -22.35
C ARG A 48 7.34 -7.15 -21.36
N PRO A 49 8.06 -6.02 -21.34
CA PRO A 49 7.77 -4.95 -20.38
C PRO A 49 6.33 -4.44 -20.55
N PRO A 50 5.57 -4.27 -19.46
CA PRO A 50 4.27 -3.64 -19.51
C PRO A 50 4.40 -2.14 -19.69
N SER A 51 3.40 -1.50 -20.27
CA SER A 51 3.24 -0.05 -20.25
C SER A 51 2.39 0.37 -19.06
N LEU A 52 2.64 1.57 -18.54
CA LEU A 52 1.99 2.09 -17.35
C LEU A 52 1.14 3.32 -17.69
N VAL A 53 -0.02 3.40 -17.09
CA VAL A 53 -0.92 4.56 -17.15
C VAL A 53 -1.34 4.94 -15.76
N ARG A 54 -1.26 6.21 -15.41
CA ARG A 54 -1.73 6.78 -14.15
C ARG A 54 -3.15 7.32 -14.32
N ARG A 55 -4.04 6.92 -13.45
CA ARG A 55 -5.40 7.43 -13.35
C ARG A 55 -5.47 8.74 -12.56
N PRO A 56 -6.57 9.51 -12.67
CA PRO A 56 -6.77 10.74 -11.88
C PRO A 56 -6.74 10.50 -10.36
N ASP A 57 -7.13 9.31 -9.88
CA ASP A 57 -7.08 8.92 -8.46
C ASP A 57 -5.66 8.53 -7.99
N GLY A 58 -4.66 8.66 -8.84
CA GLY A 58 -3.25 8.33 -8.56
C GLY A 58 -2.91 6.84 -8.71
N GLN A 59 -3.88 5.97 -9.06
CA GLN A 59 -3.58 4.56 -9.32
C GLN A 59 -2.80 4.38 -10.62
N VAL A 60 -1.75 3.54 -10.56
CA VAL A 60 -0.99 3.12 -11.73
C VAL A 60 -1.52 1.76 -12.22
N ILE A 61 -1.88 1.71 -13.48
CA ILE A 61 -2.42 0.52 -14.15
C ILE A 61 -1.38 -0.01 -15.13
N GLN A 62 -1.13 -1.32 -15.06
CA GLN A 62 -0.34 -2.02 -16.07
C GLN A 62 -1.20 -2.39 -17.27
N MET A 63 -0.71 -2.08 -18.45
CA MET A 63 -1.35 -2.39 -19.72
C MET A 63 -0.47 -3.26 -20.61
N SER A 64 -1.11 -4.07 -21.46
CA SER A 64 -0.42 -4.68 -22.58
C SER A 64 0.01 -3.60 -23.59
N PRO A 65 1.07 -3.83 -24.38
CA PRO A 65 1.51 -2.88 -25.40
C PRO A 65 0.38 -2.46 -26.35
N LEU A 66 -0.44 -3.40 -26.80
CA LEU A 66 -1.60 -3.12 -27.66
C LEU A 66 -2.60 -2.17 -26.99
N LEU A 67 -2.98 -2.44 -25.73
CA LEU A 67 -3.96 -1.62 -25.02
C LEU A 67 -3.42 -0.23 -24.75
N TYR A 68 -2.12 -0.13 -24.44
CA TYR A 68 -1.45 1.15 -24.26
C TYR A 68 -1.43 1.97 -25.54
N GLN A 69 -1.14 1.34 -26.68
CA GLN A 69 -1.12 1.98 -27.98
C GLN A 69 -2.49 2.50 -28.38
N VAL A 70 -3.56 1.68 -28.21
CA VAL A 70 -4.93 2.18 -28.37
C VAL A 70 -5.21 3.39 -27.48
N THR A 71 -4.77 3.33 -26.20
CA THR A 71 -4.99 4.43 -25.26
C THR A 71 -4.22 5.70 -25.66
N SER A 72 -3.03 5.58 -26.24
CA SER A 72 -2.19 6.73 -26.64
C SER A 72 -2.78 7.51 -27.82
N TRP A 73 -3.60 6.87 -28.66
CA TRP A 73 -4.26 7.51 -29.79
C TRP A 73 -5.64 8.11 -29.45
N ILE A 74 -6.13 7.91 -28.21
CA ILE A 74 -7.39 8.49 -27.74
C ILE A 74 -7.16 9.93 -27.28
N ASP A 75 -7.46 10.91 -28.09
CA ASP A 75 -7.32 12.34 -27.82
C ASP A 75 -8.65 13.12 -27.75
N GLY A 76 -9.75 12.45 -28.07
CA GLY A 76 -11.09 13.07 -28.14
C GLY A 76 -11.43 13.71 -29.47
N SER A 77 -10.54 13.64 -30.47
CA SER A 77 -10.77 14.17 -31.83
C SER A 77 -10.95 13.07 -32.87
N ARG A 78 -10.34 11.89 -32.63
CA ARG A 78 -10.32 10.75 -33.56
C ARG A 78 -11.45 9.79 -33.28
N ASP A 79 -12.09 9.33 -34.33
CA ASP A 79 -13.06 8.25 -34.25
C ASP A 79 -12.36 6.87 -34.13
N VAL A 80 -13.16 5.84 -33.81
CA VAL A 80 -12.63 4.49 -33.57
C VAL A 80 -11.98 3.87 -34.81
N ALA A 81 -12.42 4.28 -36.01
CA ALA A 81 -11.86 3.76 -37.29
C ALA A 81 -10.47 4.36 -37.50
N ALA A 82 -10.32 5.66 -37.35
CA ALA A 82 -9.01 6.34 -37.45
C ALA A 82 -8.01 5.81 -36.43
N ILE A 83 -8.45 5.54 -35.16
CA ILE A 83 -7.61 4.91 -34.15
C ILE A 83 -7.18 3.50 -34.59
N ALA A 84 -8.08 2.71 -35.19
CA ALA A 84 -7.76 1.37 -35.66
C ALA A 84 -6.70 1.39 -36.78
N ASP A 85 -6.79 2.34 -37.72
CA ASP A 85 -5.82 2.51 -38.81
C ASP A 85 -4.44 2.88 -38.28
N LEU A 86 -4.38 3.86 -37.35
CA LEU A 86 -3.12 4.31 -36.73
C LEU A 86 -2.45 3.20 -35.90
N VAL A 87 -3.22 2.49 -35.09
CA VAL A 87 -2.69 1.37 -34.29
C VAL A 87 -2.25 0.22 -35.19
N SER A 88 -2.97 -0.03 -36.32
CA SER A 88 -2.58 -1.03 -37.28
C SER A 88 -1.25 -0.72 -37.96
N ALA A 89 -1.05 0.56 -38.34
CA ALA A 89 0.20 1.04 -38.90
C ALA A 89 1.36 0.87 -37.96
N ASP A 90 1.18 1.28 -36.69
CA ASP A 90 2.21 1.18 -35.64
C ASP A 90 2.61 -0.27 -35.31
N LEU A 91 1.66 -1.18 -35.30
CA LEU A 91 1.88 -2.59 -34.92
C LEU A 91 2.24 -3.51 -36.07
N GLY A 92 2.11 -3.05 -37.32
CA GLY A 92 2.26 -3.88 -38.50
C GLY A 92 1.23 -5.01 -38.59
N ARG A 93 0.05 -4.84 -37.99
CA ARG A 93 -1.06 -5.80 -37.97
C ARG A 93 -2.38 -5.08 -38.15
N THR A 94 -3.24 -5.60 -38.98
CA THR A 94 -4.57 -5.06 -39.23
C THR A 94 -5.47 -5.24 -37.99
N LEU A 95 -5.96 -4.15 -37.43
CA LEU A 95 -6.99 -4.12 -36.39
C LEU A 95 -8.27 -3.51 -37.00
N THR A 96 -9.39 -4.18 -36.79
CA THR A 96 -10.67 -3.64 -37.25
C THR A 96 -11.20 -2.62 -36.23
N ALA A 97 -12.02 -1.66 -36.70
CA ALA A 97 -12.68 -0.70 -35.83
C ALA A 97 -13.50 -1.37 -34.69
N ASP A 98 -14.11 -2.54 -34.97
CA ASP A 98 -14.88 -3.30 -33.99
C ASP A 98 -14.00 -3.92 -32.90
N GLN A 99 -12.80 -4.39 -33.28
CA GLN A 99 -11.81 -4.87 -32.26
C GLN A 99 -11.35 -3.74 -31.37
N VAL A 100 -11.05 -2.57 -31.93
CA VAL A 100 -10.66 -1.39 -31.15
C VAL A 100 -11.82 -0.92 -30.28
N ARG A 101 -13.06 -0.89 -30.80
CA ARG A 101 -14.25 -0.58 -30.01
C ARG A 101 -14.41 -1.54 -28.83
N HIS A 102 -14.22 -2.85 -29.07
CA HIS A 102 -14.24 -3.85 -28.01
C HIS A 102 -13.16 -3.59 -26.94
N LEU A 103 -11.93 -3.24 -27.33
CA LEU A 103 -10.87 -2.89 -26.38
C LEU A 103 -11.22 -1.65 -25.55
N ILE A 104 -11.79 -0.64 -26.16
CA ILE A 104 -12.23 0.59 -25.49
C ILE A 104 -13.34 0.29 -24.48
N THR A 105 -14.41 -0.39 -24.91
CA THR A 105 -15.59 -0.65 -24.06
C THR A 105 -15.36 -1.73 -23.02
N ALA A 106 -14.73 -2.86 -23.40
CA ALA A 106 -14.57 -4.02 -22.53
C ALA A 106 -13.32 -3.93 -21.61
N LYS A 107 -12.33 -3.11 -21.96
CA LYS A 107 -11.07 -3.01 -21.21
C LYS A 107 -10.79 -1.62 -20.62
N LEU A 108 -10.85 -0.55 -21.42
CA LEU A 108 -10.51 0.80 -20.93
C LEU A 108 -11.63 1.42 -20.09
N GLN A 109 -12.88 1.26 -20.51
CA GLN A 109 -14.04 1.80 -19.80
C GLN A 109 -14.16 1.27 -18.36
N PRO A 110 -14.07 -0.06 -18.08
CA PRO A 110 -14.11 -0.59 -16.72
C PRO A 110 -12.92 -0.14 -15.85
N LEU A 111 -11.82 0.27 -16.47
CA LEU A 111 -10.65 0.80 -15.77
C LEU A 111 -10.82 2.28 -15.37
N GLY A 112 -11.88 2.96 -15.82
CA GLY A 112 -12.14 4.37 -15.51
C GLY A 112 -11.14 5.32 -16.18
N LEU A 113 -10.69 5.00 -17.39
CA LEU A 113 -9.72 5.79 -18.15
C LEU A 113 -10.38 6.72 -19.18
N LEU A 114 -11.68 6.55 -19.44
CA LEU A 114 -12.43 7.33 -20.40
C LEU A 114 -13.26 8.41 -19.69
N ALA A 115 -13.36 9.59 -20.32
CA ALA A 115 -14.26 10.64 -19.92
C ALA A 115 -15.69 10.19 -20.22
N ASP A 116 -16.52 10.35 -19.24
CA ASP A 116 -17.97 10.27 -19.20
C ASP A 116 -18.69 9.44 -20.27
N GLN A 117 -18.94 8.19 -19.96
CA GLN A 117 -20.02 7.43 -20.58
C GLN A 117 -20.72 6.56 -19.54
N GLY A 118 -21.43 7.19 -18.57
CA GLY A 118 -22.40 6.49 -17.71
C GLY A 118 -21.88 5.27 -16.94
N SER A 119 -20.59 5.16 -16.73
CA SER A 119 -19.96 3.98 -16.16
C SER A 119 -19.99 4.02 -14.63
N ALA A 120 -20.29 2.88 -14.02
CA ALA A 120 -20.15 2.67 -12.59
C ALA A 120 -18.78 3.18 -12.11
N ALA A 121 -18.76 3.82 -10.94
CA ALA A 121 -17.53 4.37 -10.34
C ALA A 121 -16.38 3.37 -10.48
N PRO A 122 -15.20 3.81 -10.96
CA PRO A 122 -14.08 2.92 -11.21
C PRO A 122 -13.75 2.12 -9.96
N PRO A 123 -13.32 0.85 -10.09
CA PRO A 123 -13.04 0.00 -8.95
C PRO A 123 -12.01 0.67 -8.05
N LYS A 124 -12.45 1.09 -6.86
CA LYS A 124 -11.55 1.64 -5.84
C LYS A 124 -10.49 0.61 -5.47
N ALA A 125 -9.24 1.04 -5.32
CA ALA A 125 -8.17 0.18 -4.82
C ALA A 125 -8.65 -0.57 -3.58
N ARG A 126 -8.48 -1.90 -3.55
CA ARG A 126 -8.94 -2.74 -2.44
C ARG A 126 -8.17 -2.38 -1.17
N PRO A 127 -8.84 -1.99 -0.10
CA PRO A 127 -8.30 -1.08 0.89
C PRO A 127 -7.67 -1.71 2.13
N LEU A 128 -7.25 -2.97 2.13
CA LEU A 128 -6.60 -3.55 3.33
C LEU A 128 -5.20 -3.00 3.58
N LEU A 129 -4.48 -2.66 2.51
CA LEU A 129 -3.11 -2.13 2.56
C LEU A 129 -3.03 -0.77 1.84
N ALA A 130 -4.14 -0.05 1.71
CA ALA A 130 -4.18 1.28 1.14
C ALA A 130 -4.26 2.32 2.26
N LEU A 131 -3.51 3.39 2.11
CA LEU A 131 -3.55 4.54 2.98
C LEU A 131 -4.93 5.21 2.93
N ARG A 132 -5.53 5.44 4.09
CA ARG A 132 -6.86 6.05 4.26
C ARG A 132 -6.76 7.43 4.88
N ALA A 133 -7.83 8.21 4.81
CA ALA A 133 -7.94 9.52 5.44
C ALA A 133 -6.69 10.38 5.20
N ARG A 134 -6.37 10.62 3.91
CA ARG A 134 -5.16 11.37 3.52
C ARG A 134 -5.34 12.86 3.77
N GLY A 135 -4.41 13.45 4.51
CA GLY A 135 -4.23 14.89 4.65
C GLY A 135 -2.92 15.33 3.99
N THR A 136 -2.91 16.48 3.34
CA THR A 136 -1.73 17.07 2.74
C THR A 136 -1.03 17.95 3.77
N LEU A 137 0.25 17.68 4.06
CA LEU A 137 1.11 18.52 4.89
C LEU A 137 1.90 19.51 4.02
N LEU A 138 2.57 19.01 2.99
CA LEU A 138 3.31 19.82 2.03
C LEU A 138 2.69 19.62 0.64
N PRO A 139 2.17 20.67 0.01
CA PRO A 139 1.71 20.62 -1.36
C PRO A 139 2.89 20.36 -2.30
N GLU A 140 2.62 19.90 -3.51
CA GLU A 140 3.62 19.49 -4.51
C GLU A 140 4.73 20.52 -4.72
N ARG A 141 4.37 21.82 -4.79
CA ARG A 141 5.34 22.90 -4.96
C ARG A 141 6.33 22.99 -3.81
N ALA A 142 5.84 22.90 -2.57
CA ALA A 142 6.66 22.93 -1.36
C ALA A 142 7.52 21.65 -1.23
N ALA A 143 6.93 20.47 -1.46
CA ALA A 143 7.65 19.20 -1.47
C ALA A 143 8.80 19.21 -2.50
N ASN A 144 8.54 19.74 -3.71
CA ASN A 144 9.58 19.87 -4.73
C ASN A 144 10.66 20.89 -4.33
N ALA A 145 10.31 22.01 -3.70
CA ALA A 145 11.29 23.00 -3.22
C ALA A 145 12.23 22.40 -2.14
N VAL A 146 11.66 21.68 -1.16
CA VAL A 146 12.43 20.94 -0.14
C VAL A 146 13.33 19.90 -0.81
N ALA A 147 12.81 19.12 -1.76
CA ALA A 147 13.58 18.12 -2.49
C ALA A 147 14.74 18.72 -3.29
N VAL A 148 14.57 19.90 -3.88
CA VAL A 148 15.64 20.62 -4.59
C VAL A 148 16.70 21.11 -3.60
N LEU A 149 16.30 21.68 -2.47
CA LEU A 149 17.20 22.17 -1.41
C LEU A 149 18.07 21.02 -0.85
N LEU A 150 17.46 19.86 -0.60
CA LEU A 150 18.15 18.70 0.00
C LEU A 150 18.86 17.82 -1.03
N ARG A 151 18.72 18.11 -2.32
CA ARG A 151 19.34 17.35 -3.42
C ARG A 151 20.85 17.12 -3.26
N PRO A 152 21.67 18.05 -2.73
CA PRO A 152 23.11 17.81 -2.55
C PRO A 152 23.45 16.62 -1.66
N LEU A 153 22.55 16.22 -0.74
CA LEU A 153 22.74 15.03 0.13
C LEU A 153 22.84 13.73 -0.67
N PHE A 154 22.28 13.65 -1.89
CA PHE A 154 22.38 12.48 -2.76
C PHE A 154 23.65 12.44 -3.63
N ARG A 155 24.57 13.40 -3.50
CA ARG A 155 25.86 13.30 -4.16
C ARG A 155 26.64 12.11 -3.60
N TRP A 156 27.26 11.32 -4.49
CA TRP A 156 27.91 10.06 -4.10
C TRP A 156 28.92 10.19 -2.94
N PRO A 157 29.78 11.26 -2.84
CA PRO A 157 30.70 11.36 -1.71
C PRO A 157 29.96 11.56 -0.38
N VAL A 158 28.84 12.31 -0.40
CA VAL A 158 28.00 12.54 0.79
C VAL A 158 27.32 11.24 1.21
N VAL A 159 26.78 10.50 0.27
CA VAL A 159 26.16 9.18 0.55
C VAL A 159 27.16 8.23 1.18
N VAL A 160 28.37 8.16 0.64
CA VAL A 160 29.44 7.32 1.22
C VAL A 160 29.82 7.80 2.61
N ALA A 161 30.01 9.10 2.80
CA ALA A 161 30.36 9.67 4.11
C ALA A 161 29.26 9.37 5.15
N VAL A 162 27.98 9.59 4.81
CA VAL A 162 26.84 9.27 5.70
C VAL A 162 26.80 7.79 6.05
N THR A 163 26.98 6.90 5.08
CA THR A 163 26.93 5.46 5.31
C THR A 163 28.08 4.98 6.20
N VAL A 164 29.30 5.45 5.93
CA VAL A 164 30.48 5.10 6.76
C VAL A 164 30.33 5.64 8.17
N SER A 165 29.86 6.88 8.31
CA SER A 165 29.64 7.48 9.65
C SER A 165 28.54 6.77 10.42
N LEU A 166 27.45 6.34 9.77
CA LEU A 166 26.39 5.55 10.39
C LEU A 166 26.96 4.24 10.95
N VAL A 167 27.70 3.49 10.13
CA VAL A 167 28.37 2.25 10.59
C VAL A 167 29.30 2.51 11.76
N GLY A 168 30.04 3.62 11.72
CA GLY A 168 30.91 4.02 12.83
C GLY A 168 30.15 4.28 14.13
N ILE A 169 28.99 4.97 14.05
CA ILE A 169 28.11 5.19 15.19
C ILE A 169 27.54 3.87 15.71
N ASP A 170 27.10 2.99 14.83
CA ASP A 170 26.56 1.69 15.22
C ASP A 170 27.61 0.86 15.97
N CYS A 171 28.84 0.77 15.43
CA CYS A 171 29.94 0.11 16.09
C CYS A 171 30.25 0.73 17.47
N TRP A 172 30.22 2.06 17.56
CA TRP A 172 30.44 2.76 18.83
C TRP A 172 29.33 2.48 19.85
N LEU A 173 28.04 2.52 19.43
CA LEU A 173 26.90 2.21 20.30
C LEU A 173 26.97 0.80 20.86
N PHE A 174 27.34 -0.17 20.02
CA PHE A 174 27.50 -1.56 20.45
C PHE A 174 28.66 -1.72 21.42
N ALA A 175 29.80 -1.09 21.15
CA ALA A 175 31.00 -1.22 21.97
C ALA A 175 30.91 -0.51 23.32
N SER A 176 30.22 0.66 23.37
CA SER A 176 30.13 1.51 24.56
C SER A 176 29.04 1.09 25.54
N HIS A 177 28.09 0.22 25.13
CA HIS A 177 26.89 -0.14 25.90
C HIS A 177 26.08 1.09 26.35
N ALA A 178 26.21 2.21 25.66
CA ALA A 178 25.68 3.52 26.07
C ALA A 178 24.14 3.58 26.16
N LEU A 179 23.43 2.66 25.50
CA LEU A 179 21.97 2.63 25.46
C LEU A 179 21.31 2.26 26.81
N GLY A 180 22.05 1.58 27.71
CA GLY A 180 21.50 1.13 28.99
C GLY A 180 21.53 2.22 30.08
N ALA A 181 22.39 3.22 29.96
CA ALA A 181 22.58 4.26 30.92
C ALA A 181 21.47 5.31 30.83
N GLY A 182 20.75 5.56 31.92
CA GLY A 182 19.78 6.67 32.00
C GLY A 182 18.39 6.40 31.41
N LEU A 183 18.07 5.19 30.94
CA LEU A 183 16.74 4.89 30.37
C LEU A 183 15.61 5.13 31.39
N GLN A 184 15.80 4.75 32.65
CA GLN A 184 14.82 4.98 33.72
C GLN A 184 14.58 6.47 33.97
N ASP A 185 15.64 7.28 33.97
CA ASP A 185 15.55 8.72 34.18
C ASP A 185 14.78 9.41 33.03
N ILE A 186 14.99 8.95 31.77
CA ILE A 186 14.26 9.46 30.64
C ILE A 186 12.77 9.08 30.70
N LEU A 187 12.47 7.84 31.06
CA LEU A 187 11.09 7.35 31.16
C LEU A 187 10.31 8.00 32.30
N SER A 188 10.99 8.49 33.33
CA SER A 188 10.38 9.24 34.45
C SER A 188 10.28 10.74 34.20
N ASN A 189 10.92 11.26 33.13
CA ASN A 189 10.92 12.69 32.80
C ASN A 189 9.90 13.00 31.68
N PRO A 190 8.78 13.67 31.99
CA PRO A 190 7.73 13.98 31.03
C PRO A 190 8.22 14.86 29.86
N ILE A 191 9.10 15.81 30.13
CA ILE A 191 9.70 16.67 29.10
C ILE A 191 10.57 15.82 28.16
N GLY A 192 11.33 14.87 28.74
CA GLY A 192 12.12 13.92 28.00
C GLY A 192 11.26 13.07 27.05
N LEU A 193 10.18 12.49 27.56
CA LEU A 193 9.25 11.69 26.74
C LEU A 193 8.61 12.51 25.62
N LEU A 194 8.21 13.75 25.91
CA LEU A 194 7.65 14.64 24.88
C LEU A 194 8.69 14.98 23.81
N ALA A 195 9.95 15.20 24.19
CA ALA A 195 11.02 15.44 23.25
C ALA A 195 11.32 14.21 22.37
N VAL A 196 11.31 12.99 22.95
CA VAL A 196 11.42 11.73 22.16
C VAL A 196 10.30 11.67 21.13
N LEU A 197 9.05 11.91 21.55
CA LEU A 197 7.90 11.87 20.65
C LEU A 197 8.03 12.92 19.53
N CYS A 198 8.37 14.16 19.85
CA CYS A 198 8.54 15.23 18.85
C CYS A 198 9.66 14.91 17.86
N LEU A 199 10.81 14.41 18.35
CA LEU A 199 11.92 14.02 17.48
C LEU A 199 11.59 12.81 16.61
N SER A 200 10.85 11.82 17.13
CA SER A 200 10.40 10.67 16.32
C SER A 200 9.40 11.08 15.25
N VAL A 201 8.44 11.95 15.56
CA VAL A 201 7.51 12.52 14.56
C VAL A 201 8.26 13.32 13.50
N PHE A 202 9.24 14.13 13.91
CA PHE A 202 10.09 14.86 12.98
C PHE A 202 10.93 13.92 12.11
N SER A 203 11.52 12.86 12.69
CA SER A 203 12.24 11.81 11.95
C SER A 203 11.36 11.20 10.85
N GLY A 204 10.11 10.86 11.16
CA GLY A 204 9.17 10.33 10.18
C GLY A 204 8.83 11.32 9.06
N ALA A 205 8.63 12.60 9.38
CA ALA A 205 8.40 13.63 8.36
C ALA A 205 9.65 13.88 7.50
N PHE A 206 10.84 13.87 8.11
CA PHE A 206 12.12 14.03 7.41
C PHE A 206 12.44 12.82 6.51
N HIS A 207 12.08 11.62 6.93
CA HIS A 207 12.12 10.40 6.11
C HIS A 207 11.36 10.57 4.79
N GLU A 208 10.15 11.13 4.83
CA GLU A 208 9.35 11.38 3.63
C GLU A 208 10.01 12.41 2.69
N CYS A 209 10.71 13.40 3.25
CA CYS A 209 11.53 14.31 2.44
C CYS A 209 12.67 13.57 1.72
N GLY A 210 13.16 12.45 2.27
CA GLY A 210 14.15 11.59 1.64
C GLY A 210 13.63 10.95 0.36
N HIS A 211 12.42 10.39 0.38
CA HIS A 211 11.76 9.85 -0.81
C HIS A 211 11.56 10.93 -1.88
N ALA A 212 11.05 12.10 -1.49
CA ALA A 212 10.86 13.23 -2.40
C ALA A 212 12.19 13.67 -3.04
N THR A 213 13.26 13.74 -2.23
CA THR A 213 14.59 14.15 -2.68
C THR A 213 15.22 13.12 -3.62
N GLY A 214 15.13 11.82 -3.30
CA GLY A 214 15.59 10.72 -4.14
C GLY A 214 14.88 10.69 -5.49
N CYS A 215 13.55 10.88 -5.49
CA CYS A 215 12.71 11.02 -6.68
C CYS A 215 13.19 12.19 -7.55
N ARG A 216 13.35 13.38 -6.96
CA ARG A 216 13.80 14.59 -7.65
C ARG A 216 15.22 14.48 -8.17
N TYR A 217 16.15 13.94 -7.39
CA TYR A 217 17.53 13.72 -7.78
C TYR A 217 17.63 12.79 -8.99
N SER A 218 16.75 11.80 -9.08
CA SER A 218 16.68 10.83 -10.17
C SER A 218 16.00 11.36 -11.44
N GLY A 219 15.43 12.59 -11.42
CA GLY A 219 14.83 13.24 -12.58
C GLY A 219 13.31 13.19 -12.67
N ALA A 220 12.63 12.55 -11.70
CA ALA A 220 11.17 12.55 -11.58
C ALA A 220 10.69 13.71 -10.69
N ARG A 221 9.36 13.93 -10.67
CA ARG A 221 8.73 14.98 -9.86
C ARG A 221 8.04 14.37 -8.65
N PRO A 222 8.46 14.70 -7.41
CA PRO A 222 7.70 14.30 -6.24
C PRO A 222 6.36 15.05 -6.20
N GLY A 223 5.31 14.35 -5.80
CA GLY A 223 4.01 14.95 -5.53
C GLY A 223 3.91 15.48 -4.10
N VAL A 224 2.71 15.40 -3.49
CA VAL A 224 2.46 15.87 -2.14
C VAL A 224 3.14 14.98 -1.09
N ILE A 225 3.58 15.60 0.03
CA ILE A 225 3.89 14.89 1.28
C ILE A 225 2.71 15.10 2.23
N GLY A 226 2.26 14.03 2.86
CA GLY A 226 1.07 14.09 3.70
C GLY A 226 1.09 13.10 4.86
N VAL A 227 -0.02 13.09 5.58
CA VAL A 227 -0.30 12.15 6.65
C VAL A 227 -1.58 11.40 6.34
N GLY A 228 -1.64 10.14 6.71
CA GLY A 228 -2.83 9.31 6.54
C GLY A 228 -2.85 8.17 7.54
N ILE A 229 -3.85 7.30 7.43
CA ILE A 229 -3.98 6.11 8.27
C ILE A 229 -3.59 4.90 7.44
N TYR A 230 -2.48 4.24 7.82
CA TYR A 230 -2.04 2.97 7.26
C TYR A 230 -2.41 1.84 8.21
N LEU A 231 -3.22 0.89 7.74
CA LEU A 231 -3.88 -0.11 8.58
C LEU A 231 -4.69 0.57 9.70
N VAL A 232 -4.05 0.82 10.84
CA VAL A 232 -4.65 1.44 12.03
C VAL A 232 -3.75 2.52 12.66
N TRP A 233 -2.59 2.78 12.05
CA TRP A 233 -1.62 3.74 12.58
C TRP A 233 -1.56 5.01 11.73
N PRO A 234 -1.40 6.18 12.35
CA PRO A 234 -1.04 7.37 11.60
C PRO A 234 0.33 7.14 10.94
N SER A 235 0.44 7.51 9.69
CA SER A 235 1.67 7.35 8.90
C SER A 235 1.85 8.53 7.98
N PHE A 236 3.07 8.99 7.84
CA PHE A 236 3.43 9.92 6.78
C PHE A 236 3.46 9.20 5.45
N PHE A 237 3.37 9.94 4.36
CA PHE A 237 3.53 9.40 3.02
C PHE A 237 4.02 10.47 2.05
N THR A 238 4.77 10.05 1.05
CA THR A 238 5.15 10.87 -0.10
C THR A 238 4.58 10.27 -1.38
N ASN A 239 3.97 11.11 -2.20
CA ASN A 239 3.53 10.68 -3.52
C ASN A 239 4.71 10.71 -4.49
N VAL A 240 5.32 9.57 -4.71
CA VAL A 240 6.43 9.37 -5.66
C VAL A 240 6.00 8.62 -6.92
N THR A 241 4.73 8.69 -7.30
CA THR A 241 4.19 7.93 -8.44
C THR A 241 4.91 8.22 -9.76
N ASP A 242 5.46 9.42 -9.92
CA ASP A 242 6.24 9.78 -11.13
C ASP A 242 7.57 9.01 -11.24
N SER A 243 8.06 8.41 -10.14
CA SER A 243 9.26 7.56 -10.16
C SER A 243 9.13 6.34 -11.08
N TYR A 244 7.92 5.88 -11.38
CA TYR A 244 7.69 4.79 -12.33
C TYR A 244 8.19 5.08 -13.76
N ARG A 245 8.42 6.35 -14.12
CA ARG A 245 9.08 6.75 -15.39
C ARG A 245 10.58 6.49 -15.40
N LEU A 246 11.19 6.34 -14.21
CA LEU A 246 12.61 6.15 -14.04
C LEU A 246 13.03 4.71 -14.36
N GLY A 247 14.31 4.51 -14.68
CA GLY A 247 14.93 3.19 -14.64
C GLY A 247 15.06 2.67 -13.21
N ARG A 248 15.41 1.39 -13.06
CA ARG A 248 15.51 0.69 -11.76
C ARG A 248 16.35 1.45 -10.72
N ALA A 249 17.52 1.94 -11.11
CA ALA A 249 18.41 2.67 -10.19
C ALA A 249 17.76 3.95 -9.65
N GLY A 250 16.97 4.66 -10.47
CA GLY A 250 16.24 5.85 -10.04
C GLY A 250 15.12 5.54 -9.07
N ARG A 251 14.38 4.46 -9.31
CA ARG A 251 13.32 3.98 -8.41
C ARG A 251 13.90 3.53 -7.07
N LEU A 252 14.92 2.68 -7.09
CA LEU A 252 15.61 2.23 -5.87
C LEU A 252 16.17 3.38 -5.05
N ARG A 253 16.71 4.43 -5.70
CA ARG A 253 17.16 5.63 -5.00
C ARG A 253 16.01 6.38 -4.37
N THR A 254 14.85 6.39 -5.00
CA THR A 254 13.62 6.98 -4.44
C THR A 254 13.15 6.19 -3.22
N ASP A 255 13.09 4.85 -3.32
CA ASP A 255 12.62 3.98 -2.25
C ASP A 255 13.57 3.95 -1.05
N LEU A 256 14.87 3.93 -1.29
CA LEU A 256 15.89 4.00 -0.23
C LEU A 256 16.04 5.41 0.36
N GLY A 257 15.43 6.42 -0.26
CA GLY A 257 15.57 7.82 0.14
C GLY A 257 15.16 8.10 1.57
N GLY A 258 14.07 7.49 2.03
CA GLY A 258 13.58 7.63 3.40
C GLY A 258 14.55 7.07 4.43
N VAL A 259 14.98 5.83 4.25
CA VAL A 259 15.95 5.17 5.12
C VAL A 259 17.30 5.92 5.14
N TYR A 260 17.73 6.43 4.00
CA TYR A 260 18.93 7.27 3.91
C TYR A 260 18.79 8.58 4.70
N PHE A 261 17.62 9.22 4.70
CA PHE A 261 17.37 10.42 5.49
C PHE A 261 17.30 10.12 6.98
N ASN A 262 16.79 8.96 7.38
CA ASN A 262 16.91 8.50 8.78
C ASN A 262 18.37 8.38 9.19
N ALA A 263 19.24 7.86 8.32
CA ALA A 263 20.70 7.83 8.58
C ALA A 263 21.27 9.24 8.76
N VAL A 264 20.91 10.20 7.89
CA VAL A 264 21.32 11.60 8.05
C VAL A 264 20.82 12.18 9.38
N PHE A 265 19.58 11.90 9.76
CA PHE A 265 18.99 12.35 11.02
C PHE A 265 19.74 11.78 12.22
N ILE A 266 20.08 10.49 12.23
CA ILE A 266 20.91 9.85 13.27
C ILE A 266 22.26 10.55 13.39
N LEU A 267 22.94 10.89 12.29
CA LEU A 267 24.22 11.61 12.34
C LEU A 267 24.09 12.99 12.98
N VAL A 268 23.02 13.72 12.68
CA VAL A 268 22.74 15.01 13.29
C VAL A 268 22.53 14.86 14.80
N LEU A 269 21.73 13.87 15.21
CA LEU A 269 21.50 13.58 16.63
C LEU A 269 22.80 13.15 17.36
N ALA A 270 23.62 12.34 16.70
CA ALA A 270 24.92 11.92 17.25
C ALA A 270 25.88 13.10 17.44
N GLY A 271 25.87 14.07 16.51
CA GLY A 271 26.59 15.33 16.65
C GLY A 271 26.10 16.15 17.84
N PHE A 272 24.79 16.27 18.03
CA PHE A 272 24.22 16.93 19.22
C PHE A 272 24.53 16.16 20.51
N TYR A 273 24.49 14.82 20.47
CA TYR A 273 24.88 14.01 21.63
C TYR A 273 26.34 14.24 22.00
N ALA A 274 27.25 14.27 21.05
CA ALA A 274 28.68 14.54 21.32
C ALA A 274 28.91 15.93 21.96
N ALA A 275 28.07 16.92 21.63
CA ALA A 275 28.16 18.27 22.19
C ALA A 275 27.48 18.42 23.56
N THR A 276 26.41 17.65 23.82
CA THR A 276 25.55 17.89 25.03
C THR A 276 25.54 16.72 26.00
N SER A 277 25.98 15.53 25.60
CA SER A 277 25.89 14.27 26.38
C SER A 277 24.45 13.91 26.79
N ALA A 278 23.43 14.47 26.11
CA ALA A 278 22.04 14.28 26.46
C ALA A 278 21.58 12.85 26.08
N GLN A 279 21.38 11.99 27.08
CA GLN A 279 21.03 10.56 26.91
C GLN A 279 19.76 10.32 26.09
N ILE A 280 18.83 11.27 26.11
CA ILE A 280 17.61 11.23 25.33
C ILE A 280 17.86 11.09 23.83
N LEU A 281 18.94 11.68 23.31
CA LEU A 281 19.30 11.60 21.90
C LEU A 281 19.70 10.18 21.51
N LEU A 282 20.36 9.44 22.40
CA LEU A 282 20.67 8.01 22.16
C LEU A 282 19.43 7.16 22.07
N LEU A 283 18.40 7.44 22.89
CA LEU A 283 17.13 6.73 22.81
C LEU A 283 16.44 7.00 21.47
N VAL A 284 16.42 8.25 20.98
CA VAL A 284 15.84 8.59 19.68
C VAL A 284 16.63 7.93 18.54
N ILE A 285 17.96 7.90 18.63
CA ILE A 285 18.81 7.19 17.67
C ILE A 285 18.43 5.70 17.61
N ALA A 286 18.32 5.05 18.79
CA ALA A 286 17.95 3.63 18.86
C ALA A 286 16.55 3.35 18.27
N ILE A 287 15.58 4.20 18.60
CA ILE A 287 14.22 4.11 18.04
C ILE A 287 14.27 4.26 16.53
N THR A 288 14.98 5.27 16.00
CA THR A 288 15.08 5.51 14.56
C THR A 288 15.77 4.34 13.85
N GLN A 289 16.79 3.71 14.42
CA GLN A 289 17.42 2.51 13.88
C GLN A 289 16.47 1.32 13.84
N LEU A 290 15.68 1.11 14.90
CA LEU A 290 14.68 0.05 14.93
C LEU A 290 13.59 0.28 13.87
N GLU A 291 13.15 1.53 13.69
CA GLU A 291 12.22 1.92 12.62
C GLU A 291 12.82 1.64 11.23
N MET A 292 14.09 1.98 10.98
CA MET A 292 14.77 1.67 9.71
C MET A 292 14.79 0.17 9.42
N LEU A 293 15.13 -0.66 10.42
CA LEU A 293 15.09 -2.12 10.28
C LEU A 293 13.69 -2.63 9.96
N GLN A 294 12.68 -2.13 10.68
CA GLN A 294 11.29 -2.48 10.45
C GLN A 294 10.82 -2.09 9.04
N GLN A 295 11.19 -0.90 8.57
CA GLN A 295 10.82 -0.40 7.24
C GLN A 295 11.45 -1.23 6.12
N LEU A 296 12.64 -1.79 6.31
CA LEU A 296 13.33 -2.62 5.33
C LEU A 296 12.74 -4.05 5.20
N ILE A 297 11.86 -4.49 6.10
CA ILE A 297 11.25 -5.82 6.05
C ILE A 297 10.17 -5.86 4.94
N PRO A 298 10.29 -6.71 3.90
CA PRO A 298 9.38 -6.72 2.75
C PRO A 298 8.12 -7.56 2.97
N ILE A 299 7.52 -7.50 4.15
CA ILE A 299 6.33 -8.31 4.52
C ILE A 299 5.03 -7.56 4.22
N VAL A 300 4.98 -6.28 4.52
CA VAL A 300 3.86 -5.36 4.26
C VAL A 300 4.34 -4.22 3.36
N ARG A 301 3.44 -3.34 2.94
CA ARG A 301 3.79 -2.22 2.04
C ARG A 301 4.56 -1.10 2.76
N PHE A 302 5.70 -1.46 3.35
CA PHE A 302 6.75 -0.54 3.78
C PHE A 302 7.81 -0.39 2.69
N ASP A 303 8.84 0.39 2.92
CA ASP A 303 9.90 0.66 1.93
C ASP A 303 10.56 -0.61 1.42
N GLY A 304 10.84 -1.58 2.29
CA GLY A 304 11.42 -2.87 1.92
C GLY A 304 10.58 -3.64 0.88
N TYR A 305 9.26 -3.50 0.91
CA TYR A 305 8.40 -4.06 -0.12
C TYR A 305 8.60 -3.35 -1.47
N PHE A 306 8.66 -2.01 -1.48
CA PHE A 306 8.87 -1.25 -2.70
C PHE A 306 10.28 -1.46 -3.24
N ILE A 307 11.30 -1.47 -2.38
CA ILE A 307 12.67 -1.81 -2.72
C ILE A 307 12.74 -3.19 -3.40
N LEU A 308 12.16 -4.24 -2.79
CA LEU A 308 12.14 -5.58 -3.37
C LEU A 308 11.36 -5.59 -4.69
N SER A 309 10.21 -4.92 -4.74
CA SER A 309 9.38 -4.77 -5.95
C SER A 309 10.17 -4.17 -7.11
N ASP A 310 10.97 -3.14 -6.85
CA ASP A 310 11.78 -2.47 -7.86
C ASP A 310 13.08 -3.22 -8.20
N VAL A 311 13.68 -3.95 -7.25
CA VAL A 311 14.79 -4.89 -7.52
C VAL A 311 14.35 -5.97 -8.50
N VAL A 312 13.18 -6.58 -8.26
CA VAL A 312 12.67 -7.63 -9.16
C VAL A 312 11.97 -7.06 -10.40
N GLY A 313 11.65 -5.77 -10.43
CA GLY A 313 10.96 -5.09 -11.53
C GLY A 313 9.50 -5.54 -11.68
N VAL A 314 8.79 -5.78 -10.57
CA VAL A 314 7.38 -6.19 -10.53
C VAL A 314 6.60 -5.21 -9.65
N PRO A 315 5.93 -4.18 -10.21
CA PRO A 315 5.39 -3.05 -9.45
C PRO A 315 4.26 -3.39 -8.45
N ASP A 316 3.63 -4.51 -8.50
CA ASP A 316 2.64 -4.95 -7.50
C ASP A 316 2.74 -6.45 -7.27
N MET A 317 3.63 -6.84 -6.35
CA MET A 317 3.85 -8.25 -6.01
C MET A 317 2.62 -8.85 -5.31
N PHE A 318 1.87 -8.08 -4.50
CA PHE A 318 0.65 -8.58 -3.87
C PHE A 318 -0.43 -8.98 -4.88
N ALA A 319 -0.48 -8.34 -6.04
CA ALA A 319 -1.39 -8.74 -7.12
C ALA A 319 -1.02 -10.12 -7.72
N ARG A 320 0.19 -10.61 -7.47
CA ARG A 320 0.68 -11.93 -7.93
C ARG A 320 0.42 -13.06 -6.93
N VAL A 321 0.05 -12.74 -5.67
CA VAL A 321 -0.19 -13.75 -4.62
C VAL A 321 -1.22 -14.80 -5.08
N ALA A 322 -2.43 -14.38 -5.46
CA ALA A 322 -3.48 -15.33 -5.87
C ALA A 322 -3.12 -16.14 -7.13
N PRO A 323 -2.56 -15.54 -8.21
CA PRO A 323 -2.03 -16.29 -9.36
C PRO A 323 -0.94 -17.30 -8.99
N ILE A 324 0.00 -16.96 -8.12
CA ILE A 324 1.09 -17.84 -7.71
C ILE A 324 0.56 -18.99 -6.86
N VAL A 325 -0.23 -18.71 -5.84
CA VAL A 325 -0.84 -19.75 -4.99
C VAL A 325 -1.62 -20.74 -5.84
N LYS A 326 -2.43 -20.26 -6.80
CA LYS A 326 -3.17 -21.12 -7.73
C LYS A 326 -2.24 -21.97 -8.62
N SER A 327 -1.09 -21.46 -9.01
CA SER A 327 -0.15 -22.17 -9.87
C SER A 327 0.69 -23.23 -9.13
N VAL A 328 0.83 -23.10 -7.81
CA VAL A 328 1.57 -24.04 -6.95
C VAL A 328 0.70 -25.18 -6.44
N LEU A 329 -0.62 -24.98 -6.37
CA LEU A 329 -1.56 -26.02 -5.94
C LEU A 329 -1.63 -27.17 -6.95
N PRO A 330 -1.79 -28.44 -6.50
CA PRO A 330 -1.95 -29.61 -7.38
C PRO A 330 -3.08 -29.37 -8.41
N GLY A 331 -2.80 -29.63 -9.71
CA GLY A 331 -3.73 -29.36 -10.80
C GLY A 331 -3.89 -27.91 -11.21
N GLY A 332 -3.13 -26.99 -10.62
CA GLY A 332 -3.16 -25.56 -10.91
C GLY A 332 -2.63 -25.25 -12.33
N ARG A 333 -3.39 -24.48 -13.12
CA ARG A 333 -2.91 -23.94 -14.39
C ARG A 333 -2.07 -22.69 -14.14
N ARG A 334 -0.97 -22.55 -14.89
CA ARG A 334 -0.14 -21.34 -14.83
C ARG A 334 -0.95 -20.13 -15.31
N ASP A 335 -1.13 -19.17 -14.43
CA ASP A 335 -1.78 -17.90 -14.78
C ASP A 335 -0.86 -17.11 -15.74
N PRO A 336 -1.38 -16.54 -16.85
CA PRO A 336 -0.61 -15.72 -17.78
C PRO A 336 0.16 -14.57 -17.10
N ARG A 337 -0.35 -14.06 -16.00
CA ARG A 337 0.30 -12.98 -15.22
C ARG A 337 1.59 -13.41 -14.56
N VAL A 338 1.75 -14.70 -14.27
CA VAL A 338 2.97 -15.29 -13.70
C VAL A 338 3.86 -15.83 -14.81
N ALA A 339 3.26 -16.37 -15.89
CA ALA A 339 4.00 -16.88 -17.04
C ALA A 339 4.80 -15.78 -17.77
N GLY A 340 4.31 -14.53 -17.76
CA GLY A 340 5.00 -13.38 -18.36
C GLY A 340 6.25 -12.91 -17.60
N LEU A 341 6.51 -13.40 -16.39
CA LEU A 341 7.73 -13.09 -15.64
C LEU A 341 8.93 -13.87 -16.16
N ARG A 342 10.12 -13.24 -16.19
CA ARG A 342 11.40 -13.93 -16.44
C ARG A 342 11.62 -15.02 -15.40
N ARG A 343 12.24 -16.14 -15.78
CA ARG A 343 12.36 -17.34 -14.92
C ARG A 343 12.93 -17.03 -13.53
N GLY A 344 14.05 -16.30 -13.44
CA GLY A 344 14.66 -15.93 -12.15
C GLY A 344 13.75 -15.06 -11.29
N ILE A 345 13.11 -14.04 -11.90
CA ILE A 345 12.17 -13.16 -11.20
C ILE A 345 10.96 -13.93 -10.68
N ARG A 346 10.43 -14.85 -11.49
CA ARG A 346 9.32 -15.73 -11.08
C ARG A 346 9.70 -16.56 -9.85
N ILE A 347 10.92 -17.10 -9.78
CA ILE A 347 11.40 -17.85 -8.61
C ILE A 347 11.42 -16.95 -7.38
N VAL A 348 12.01 -15.75 -7.47
CA VAL A 348 12.10 -14.81 -6.34
C VAL A 348 10.70 -14.40 -5.86
N VAL A 349 9.80 -14.02 -6.77
CA VAL A 349 8.42 -13.60 -6.39
C VAL A 349 7.65 -14.79 -5.81
N THR A 350 7.84 -16.00 -6.33
CA THR A 350 7.19 -17.21 -5.79
C THR A 350 7.73 -17.52 -4.40
N ALA A 351 9.04 -17.48 -4.18
CA ALA A 351 9.64 -17.68 -2.86
C ALA A 351 9.14 -16.64 -1.85
N TRP A 352 9.09 -15.36 -2.25
CA TRP A 352 8.52 -14.30 -1.43
C TRP A 352 7.06 -14.58 -1.03
N VAL A 353 6.20 -14.99 -1.98
CA VAL A 353 4.81 -15.35 -1.69
C VAL A 353 4.73 -16.52 -0.71
N LEU A 354 5.53 -17.58 -0.93
CA LEU A 354 5.52 -18.78 -0.09
C LEU A 354 6.05 -18.54 1.32
N VAL A 355 6.87 -17.53 1.54
CA VAL A 355 7.35 -17.13 2.87
C VAL A 355 6.40 -16.13 3.52
N VAL A 356 6.07 -15.05 2.81
CA VAL A 356 5.33 -13.94 3.40
C VAL A 356 3.87 -14.28 3.68
N ILE A 357 3.21 -15.04 2.80
CA ILE A 357 1.79 -15.35 3.01
C ILE A 357 1.54 -16.28 4.20
N PRO A 358 2.28 -17.40 4.37
CA PRO A 358 2.16 -18.20 5.60
C PRO A 358 2.51 -17.41 6.86
N LEU A 359 3.58 -16.59 6.81
CA LEU A 359 3.97 -15.74 7.94
C LEU A 359 2.85 -14.76 8.33
N LEU A 360 2.23 -14.08 7.36
CA LEU A 360 1.10 -13.17 7.61
C LEU A 360 -0.11 -13.92 8.14
N ILE A 361 -0.41 -15.12 7.62
CA ILE A 361 -1.53 -15.94 8.10
C ILE A 361 -1.27 -16.38 9.55
N THR A 362 -0.06 -16.86 9.85
CA THR A 362 0.35 -17.27 11.19
C THR A 362 0.28 -16.10 12.17
N PHE A 363 0.86 -14.94 11.79
CA PHE A 363 0.81 -13.74 12.62
C PHE A 363 -0.64 -13.28 12.87
N LEU A 364 -1.46 -13.23 11.83
CA LEU A 364 -2.86 -12.84 11.94
C LEU A 364 -3.67 -13.84 12.78
N GLY A 365 -3.40 -15.14 12.60
CA GLY A 365 -3.99 -16.20 13.43
C GLY A 365 -3.60 -16.06 14.89
N TYR A 366 -2.31 -15.85 15.17
CA TYR A 366 -1.82 -15.60 16.53
C TYR A 366 -2.47 -14.35 17.15
N LEU A 367 -2.55 -13.24 16.39
CA LEU A 367 -3.21 -12.02 16.85
C LEU A 367 -4.70 -12.26 17.15
N LEU A 368 -5.38 -13.01 16.31
CA LEU A 368 -6.79 -13.35 16.51
C LEU A 368 -7.01 -14.21 17.78
N LEU A 369 -6.14 -15.20 18.01
CA LEU A 369 -6.18 -16.01 19.22
C LEU A 369 -5.92 -15.20 20.50
N ARG A 370 -5.02 -14.20 20.43
CA ARG A 370 -4.67 -13.33 21.56
C ARG A 370 -5.50 -12.05 21.64
N LEU A 371 -6.47 -11.87 20.76
CA LEU A 371 -7.26 -10.64 20.65
C LEU A 371 -7.88 -10.14 21.97
N PRO A 372 -8.50 -10.98 22.82
CA PRO A 372 -9.05 -10.53 24.10
C PRO A 372 -7.95 -10.06 25.09
N GLU A 373 -6.81 -10.73 25.13
CA GLU A 373 -5.69 -10.35 25.98
C GLU A 373 -5.10 -9.01 25.55
N VAL A 374 -4.86 -8.87 24.24
CA VAL A 374 -4.36 -7.62 23.64
C VAL A 374 -5.32 -6.47 23.92
N ASN A 375 -6.62 -6.66 23.67
CA ASN A 375 -7.61 -5.60 23.90
C ASN A 375 -7.76 -5.26 25.38
N ARG A 376 -7.68 -6.22 26.30
CA ARG A 376 -7.67 -5.94 27.74
C ARG A 376 -6.41 -5.18 28.16
N ALA A 377 -5.25 -5.59 27.67
CA ALA A 377 -4.01 -4.86 27.95
C ALA A 377 -4.07 -3.42 27.44
N LEU A 378 -4.55 -3.22 26.20
CA LEU A 378 -4.74 -1.89 25.64
C LEU A 378 -5.76 -1.07 26.45
N TRP A 379 -6.89 -1.66 26.84
CA TRP A 379 -7.89 -0.98 27.66
C TRP A 379 -7.35 -0.55 29.02
N ARG A 380 -6.67 -1.47 29.72
CA ARG A 380 -6.01 -1.15 31.01
C ARG A 380 -4.98 -0.02 30.85
N SER A 381 -4.21 -0.05 29.75
CA SER A 381 -3.24 1.01 29.47
C SER A 381 -3.92 2.35 29.19
N VAL A 382 -5.03 2.39 28.42
CA VAL A 382 -5.82 3.62 28.22
C VAL A 382 -6.36 4.14 29.54
N SER A 383 -6.96 3.25 30.36
CA SER A 383 -7.53 3.64 31.65
C SER A 383 -6.46 4.18 32.62
N MET A 384 -5.29 3.54 32.63
CA MET A 384 -4.15 4.01 33.43
C MET A 384 -3.67 5.38 32.97
N GLN A 385 -3.44 5.57 31.67
CA GLN A 385 -3.01 6.86 31.11
C GLN A 385 -4.03 7.97 31.38
N ALA A 386 -5.34 7.66 31.26
CA ALA A 386 -6.40 8.62 31.56
C ALA A 386 -6.41 9.01 33.06
N HIS A 387 -6.15 8.05 33.94
CA HIS A 387 -6.04 8.31 35.37
C HIS A 387 -4.81 9.15 35.69
N LEU A 388 -3.65 8.82 35.11
CA LEU A 388 -2.40 9.59 35.31
C LEU A 388 -2.55 11.02 34.79
N MET A 389 -3.15 11.18 33.59
CA MET A 389 -3.49 12.49 33.02
C MET A 389 -4.34 13.33 33.99
N ALA A 390 -5.41 12.73 34.54
CA ALA A 390 -6.29 13.44 35.48
C ALA A 390 -5.54 13.85 36.76
N THR A 391 -4.71 12.95 37.30
CA THR A 391 -3.93 13.25 38.54
C THR A 391 -2.85 14.30 38.28
N ALA A 392 -2.17 14.27 37.15
CA ALA A 392 -1.20 15.27 36.74
C ALA A 392 -1.86 16.65 36.54
N ALA A 393 -3.04 16.68 35.91
CA ALA A 393 -3.81 17.92 35.72
C ALA A 393 -4.22 18.54 37.09
N ILE A 394 -4.69 17.72 38.03
CA ILE A 394 -5.03 18.18 39.40
C ILE A 394 -3.81 18.76 40.12
N ARG A 395 -2.62 18.21 39.88
CA ARG A 395 -1.36 18.69 40.45
C ARG A 395 -0.77 19.86 39.66
N HIS A 396 -1.43 20.38 38.65
CA HIS A 396 -0.93 21.41 37.73
C HIS A 396 0.36 21.05 36.98
N ASP A 397 0.67 19.74 36.87
CA ASP A 397 1.78 19.24 36.05
C ASP A 397 1.28 19.04 34.59
N TYR A 398 1.14 20.15 33.89
CA TYR A 398 0.61 20.15 32.51
C TYR A 398 1.49 19.39 31.48
N PRO A 399 2.84 19.43 31.58
CA PRO A 399 3.67 18.62 30.68
C PRO A 399 3.41 17.12 30.82
N MET A 400 3.30 16.60 32.06
CA MET A 400 2.99 15.18 32.27
C MET A 400 1.56 14.86 31.82
N ALA A 401 0.60 15.71 32.13
CA ALA A 401 -0.78 15.53 31.66
C ALA A 401 -0.86 15.46 30.12
N ALA A 402 -0.06 16.26 29.41
CA ALA A 402 0.00 16.23 27.94
C ALA A 402 0.61 14.92 27.43
N VAL A 403 1.69 14.40 28.04
CA VAL A 403 2.29 13.11 27.67
C VAL A 403 1.30 11.98 27.87
N ASP A 404 0.63 11.93 29.02
CA ASP A 404 -0.36 10.90 29.34
C ASP A 404 -1.58 10.98 28.41
N ALA A 405 -2.05 12.19 28.06
CA ALA A 405 -3.13 12.39 27.12
C ALA A 405 -2.76 11.86 25.72
N ILE A 406 -1.56 12.17 25.22
CA ILE A 406 -1.07 11.69 23.93
C ILE A 406 -0.95 10.16 23.97
N GLY A 407 -0.38 9.60 25.04
CA GLY A 407 -0.28 8.15 25.24
C GLY A 407 -1.65 7.47 25.20
N ALA A 408 -2.63 8.02 25.95
CA ALA A 408 -4.01 7.51 25.95
C ALA A 408 -4.62 7.52 24.55
N VAL A 409 -4.48 8.60 23.80
CA VAL A 409 -5.00 8.72 22.42
C VAL A 409 -4.35 7.70 21.50
N LEU A 410 -3.03 7.52 21.52
CA LEU A 410 -2.31 6.57 20.67
C LEU A 410 -2.72 5.13 20.99
N ILE A 411 -2.88 4.78 22.27
CA ILE A 411 -3.30 3.44 22.68
C ILE A 411 -4.79 3.21 22.32
N ALA A 412 -5.65 4.19 22.54
CA ALA A 412 -7.07 4.11 22.15
C ALA A 412 -7.21 3.95 20.63
N PHE A 413 -6.37 4.60 19.84
CA PHE A 413 -6.33 4.44 18.39
C PHE A 413 -5.93 3.01 18.00
N SER A 414 -4.95 2.42 18.69
CA SER A 414 -4.54 1.03 18.49
C SER A 414 -5.67 0.03 18.84
N LEU A 415 -6.38 0.29 19.95
CA LEU A 415 -7.55 -0.51 20.36
C LEU A 415 -8.66 -0.45 19.29
N ALA A 416 -9.02 0.75 18.86
CA ALA A 416 -10.02 0.94 17.79
C ALA A 416 -9.60 0.25 16.49
N GLY A 417 -8.31 0.29 16.18
CA GLY A 417 -7.73 -0.35 15.01
C GLY A 417 -7.79 -1.88 15.04
N THR A 418 -7.43 -2.50 16.16
CA THR A 418 -7.52 -3.97 16.32
C THR A 418 -8.96 -4.45 16.19
N LEU A 419 -9.92 -3.76 16.81
CA LEU A 419 -11.35 -4.04 16.68
C LEU A 419 -11.86 -3.87 15.25
N TYR A 420 -11.41 -2.81 14.56
CA TYR A 420 -11.76 -2.56 13.17
C TYR A 420 -11.24 -3.67 12.23
N ILE A 421 -10.00 -4.13 12.40
CA ILE A 421 -9.44 -5.23 11.61
C ILE A 421 -10.21 -6.52 11.90
N ALA A 422 -10.44 -6.86 13.17
CA ALA A 422 -11.15 -8.05 13.58
C ALA A 422 -12.58 -8.11 12.99
N THR A 423 -13.34 -7.02 13.13
CA THR A 423 -14.70 -6.91 12.55
C THR A 423 -14.67 -6.95 11.02
N GLY A 424 -13.67 -6.35 10.38
CA GLY A 424 -13.47 -6.39 8.94
C GLY A 424 -13.19 -7.80 8.42
N LEU A 425 -12.38 -8.58 9.13
CA LEU A 425 -12.09 -9.98 8.81
C LEU A 425 -13.34 -10.86 9.00
N ALA A 426 -14.05 -10.70 10.11
CA ALA A 426 -15.29 -11.43 10.38
C ALA A 426 -16.34 -11.18 9.29
N ARG A 427 -16.60 -9.92 8.94
CA ARG A 427 -17.50 -9.56 7.84
C ARG A 427 -17.09 -10.17 6.50
N ARG A 428 -15.79 -10.21 6.19
CA ARG A 428 -15.29 -10.84 4.95
C ARG A 428 -15.46 -12.36 4.97
N ALA A 429 -15.18 -13.03 6.09
CA ALA A 429 -15.39 -14.46 6.22
C ALA A 429 -16.87 -14.81 5.99
N VAL A 430 -17.79 -14.06 6.62
CA VAL A 430 -19.23 -14.22 6.42
C VAL A 430 -19.63 -13.99 4.95
N THR A 431 -19.18 -12.89 4.34
CA THR A 431 -19.53 -12.57 2.95
C THR A 431 -18.97 -13.60 1.96
N LEU A 432 -17.78 -14.13 2.20
CA LEU A 432 -17.20 -15.21 1.39
C LEU A 432 -17.99 -16.50 1.55
N GLY A 433 -18.36 -16.87 2.78
CA GLY A 433 -19.22 -18.01 3.07
C GLY A 433 -20.57 -17.91 2.37
N LEU A 434 -21.22 -16.75 2.44
CA LEU A 434 -22.51 -16.49 1.78
C LEU A 434 -22.39 -16.57 0.25
N ARG A 435 -21.33 -15.99 -0.33
CA ARG A 435 -21.09 -16.08 -1.79
C ARG A 435 -20.80 -17.50 -2.26
N TRP A 436 -19.98 -18.25 -1.51
CA TRP A 436 -19.65 -19.64 -1.83
C TRP A 436 -20.87 -20.56 -1.76
N SER A 437 -21.79 -20.27 -0.84
CA SER A 437 -23.00 -21.05 -0.59
C SER A 437 -24.21 -20.60 -1.42
N ALA A 438 -24.10 -19.51 -2.20
CA ALA A 438 -25.19 -18.97 -2.99
C ALA A 438 -25.78 -20.02 -3.96
N GLY A 439 -27.09 -20.20 -3.92
CA GLY A 439 -27.82 -21.15 -4.80
C GLY A 439 -27.67 -22.65 -4.46
N ARG A 440 -26.95 -23.03 -3.37
CA ARG A 440 -26.73 -24.43 -3.00
C ARG A 440 -26.97 -24.67 -1.51
N PRO A 441 -28.11 -25.30 -1.08
CA PRO A 441 -28.50 -25.45 0.32
C PRO A 441 -27.48 -26.25 1.14
N ALA A 442 -26.92 -27.33 0.58
CA ALA A 442 -25.87 -28.11 1.24
C ALA A 442 -24.62 -27.29 1.58
N ARG A 443 -24.19 -26.38 0.68
CA ARG A 443 -23.06 -25.48 0.97
C ARG A 443 -23.39 -24.45 2.04
N ARG A 444 -24.65 -23.99 2.12
CA ARG A 444 -25.08 -23.09 3.21
C ARG A 444 -24.96 -23.75 4.54
N LEU A 445 -25.39 -25.01 4.66
CA LEU A 445 -25.28 -25.81 5.89
C LEU A 445 -23.79 -25.96 6.27
N VAL A 446 -22.94 -26.37 5.32
CA VAL A 446 -21.49 -26.51 5.55
C VAL A 446 -20.86 -25.16 5.98
N ALA A 447 -21.20 -24.06 5.34
CA ALA A 447 -20.68 -22.74 5.71
C ALA A 447 -21.15 -22.30 7.10
N ALA A 448 -22.40 -22.57 7.45
CA ALA A 448 -22.97 -22.26 8.77
C ALA A 448 -22.31 -23.13 9.87
N VAL A 449 -22.21 -24.44 9.67
CA VAL A 449 -21.55 -25.34 10.61
C VAL A 449 -20.07 -24.98 10.80
N ALA A 450 -19.33 -24.74 9.72
CA ALA A 450 -17.95 -24.35 9.79
C ALA A 450 -17.77 -22.98 10.49
N GLY A 451 -18.67 -22.02 10.23
CA GLY A 451 -18.68 -20.73 10.90
C GLY A 451 -18.97 -20.83 12.40
N LEU A 452 -19.97 -21.63 12.78
CA LEU A 452 -20.31 -21.90 14.19
C LEU A 452 -19.19 -22.67 14.91
N ALA A 453 -18.63 -23.69 14.28
CA ALA A 453 -17.51 -24.44 14.85
C ALA A 453 -16.28 -23.53 15.05
N GLY A 454 -15.94 -22.70 14.06
CA GLY A 454 -14.85 -21.73 14.18
C GLY A 454 -15.08 -20.69 15.29
N ALA A 455 -16.30 -20.16 15.40
CA ALA A 455 -16.67 -19.23 16.46
C ALA A 455 -16.63 -19.91 17.85
N ALA A 456 -17.15 -21.15 17.97
CA ALA A 456 -17.09 -21.92 19.21
C ALA A 456 -15.65 -22.23 19.63
N THR A 457 -14.80 -22.63 18.68
CA THR A 457 -13.36 -22.87 18.94
C THR A 457 -12.66 -21.61 19.45
N LEU A 458 -12.88 -20.45 18.79
CA LEU A 458 -12.33 -19.19 19.24
C LEU A 458 -12.83 -18.81 20.64
N ALA A 459 -14.14 -18.93 20.89
CA ALA A 459 -14.72 -18.65 22.20
C ALA A 459 -14.13 -19.57 23.31
N THR A 460 -13.96 -20.87 23.03
CA THR A 460 -13.33 -21.82 23.96
C THR A 460 -11.86 -21.43 24.24
N VAL A 461 -11.08 -21.12 23.19
CA VAL A 461 -9.68 -20.66 23.36
C VAL A 461 -9.63 -19.39 24.19
N TRP A 462 -10.51 -18.44 23.93
CA TRP A 462 -10.56 -17.17 24.66
C TRP A 462 -10.99 -17.34 26.12
N THR A 463 -11.90 -18.28 26.44
CA THR A 463 -12.29 -18.59 27.82
C THR A 463 -11.18 -19.31 28.58
N VAL A 464 -10.55 -20.33 27.97
CA VAL A 464 -9.44 -21.07 28.57
C VAL A 464 -8.24 -20.17 28.85
N GLN A 465 -7.95 -19.19 27.97
CA GLN A 465 -6.89 -18.21 28.17
C GLN A 465 -7.27 -17.10 29.18
N GLY A 466 -8.40 -17.22 29.89
CA GLY A 466 -8.88 -16.18 30.81
C GLY A 466 -9.36 -14.91 30.12
N GLY A 467 -9.68 -15.00 28.82
CA GLY A 467 -10.08 -13.87 27.98
C GLY A 467 -11.33 -13.11 28.44
N PHE A 468 -12.17 -13.75 29.24
CA PHE A 468 -13.41 -13.17 29.78
C PHE A 468 -13.44 -13.05 31.31
N HIS A 469 -12.38 -13.45 32.01
CA HIS A 469 -12.30 -13.28 33.46
C HIS A 469 -11.63 -11.92 33.81
N GLY A 470 -12.39 -11.02 34.44
CA GLY A 470 -11.88 -9.76 35.02
C GLY A 470 -12.02 -8.52 34.13
N TRP A 471 -13.23 -8.29 33.62
CA TRP A 471 -13.70 -6.97 33.16
C TRP A 471 -14.20 -6.18 34.38
#